data_7315bf99ec3dde698cf68319369a4131
#
_entry.id   7315bf99ec3dde698cf68319369a4131
#
_cell.length_a   1.000
_cell.length_b   1.000
_cell.length_c   1.000
_cell.angle_alpha   90.00
_cell.angle_beta   90.00
_cell.angle_gamma   90.00
#
_symmetry.space_group_name_H-M   'P 1'
#
loop_
_entity.id
_entity.type
_entity.pdbx_description
1 polymer ?
#
loop_
_entity_poly.entity_id
_entity_poly.type
_entity_poly.pdbx_seq_one_letter_code
_entity_poly.pdbx_strand_id
1 'polypeptide(L)'
;MVSDEELASTILHKLVRKRKWGHSHTSFANLSKSAPSHLKGDFKRIAEQLIKERLLISKPTSYGLEVSLNPQKAEKIKQIVRKYFRTAF
;
A
#
# COMPACT_ATOMS: atom_id res chain seq x y z
N MET A 1 -17.75 -7.91 -4.72
CA MET A 1 -16.63 -7.48 -5.57
C MET A 1 -15.89 -6.34 -4.87
N VAL A 2 -14.58 -6.41 -4.82
CA VAL A 2 -13.75 -5.40 -4.16
C VAL A 2 -13.53 -4.22 -5.11
N SER A 3 -13.86 -3.01 -4.64
CA SER A 3 -13.62 -1.80 -5.44
C SER A 3 -12.13 -1.43 -5.42
N ASP A 4 -11.72 -0.61 -6.37
CA ASP A 4 -10.33 -0.12 -6.42
C ASP A 4 -9.98 0.65 -5.15
N GLU A 5 -10.91 1.46 -4.66
CA GLU A 5 -10.69 2.24 -3.45
C GLU A 5 -10.55 1.35 -2.22
N GLU A 6 -11.36 0.31 -2.12
CA GLU A 6 -11.27 -0.65 -1.03
C GLU A 6 -9.94 -1.41 -1.08
N LEU A 7 -9.50 -1.81 -2.27
CA LEU A 7 -8.23 -2.49 -2.45
C LEU A 7 -7.06 -1.57 -2.10
N ALA A 8 -7.12 -0.31 -2.54
CA ALA A 8 -6.11 0.69 -2.17
C ALA A 8 -6.04 0.84 -0.66
N SER A 9 -7.19 0.94 0.00
CA SER A 9 -7.27 1.05 1.45
C SER A 9 -6.65 -0.17 2.13
N THR A 10 -6.90 -1.36 1.60
CA THR A 10 -6.33 -2.61 2.13
C THR A 10 -4.80 -2.59 2.05
N ILE A 11 -4.26 -2.17 0.91
CA ILE A 11 -2.80 -2.09 0.73
C ILE A 11 -2.19 -1.11 1.72
N LEU A 12 -2.76 0.09 1.82
CA LEU A 12 -2.27 1.12 2.74
C LEU A 12 -2.39 0.67 4.19
N HIS A 13 -3.49 0.02 4.55
CA HIS A 13 -3.71 -0.47 5.91
C HIS A 13 -2.66 -1.50 6.32
N LYS A 14 -2.29 -2.40 5.42
CA LYS A 14 -1.24 -3.40 5.71
C LYS A 14 0.08 -2.72 6.02
N LEU A 15 0.42 -1.68 5.28
CA LEU A 15 1.67 -0.94 5.49
C LEU A 15 1.62 -0.12 6.77
N VAL A 16 0.46 0.47 7.09
CA VAL A 16 0.27 1.19 8.34
C VAL A 16 0.48 0.25 9.53
N ARG A 17 -0.12 -0.94 9.49
CA ARG A 17 0.03 -1.93 10.55
C ARG A 17 1.47 -2.38 10.73
N LYS A 18 2.21 -2.47 9.64
CA LYS A 18 3.63 -2.86 9.67
C LYS A 18 4.54 -1.67 9.95
N ARG A 19 3.98 -0.47 10.09
CA ARG A 19 4.71 0.77 10.34
C ARG A 19 5.78 1.06 9.29
N LYS A 20 5.44 0.82 8.04
CA LYS A 20 6.36 1.02 6.91
C LYS A 20 6.27 2.43 6.36
N TRP A 21 6.71 3.41 7.14
CA TRP A 21 6.73 4.82 6.77
C TRP A 21 8.15 5.27 6.42
N GLY A 22 8.25 6.07 5.36
CA GLY A 22 9.52 6.74 5.01
C GLY A 22 10.65 5.77 4.76
N HIS A 23 11.61 5.74 5.67
CA HIS A 23 12.80 4.89 5.54
C HIS A 23 12.54 3.41 5.83
N SER A 24 11.39 3.06 6.36
CA SER A 24 11.03 1.69 6.65
C SER A 24 10.32 1.09 5.44
N HIS A 25 10.99 0.23 4.70
CA HIS A 25 10.50 -0.34 3.45
C HIS A 25 10.10 -1.80 3.62
N THR A 26 9.23 -2.27 2.74
CA THR A 26 8.91 -3.69 2.62
C THR A 26 8.96 -4.10 1.16
N SER A 27 9.29 -5.36 0.92
CA SER A 27 9.30 -5.90 -0.44
C SER A 27 7.89 -5.87 -1.04
N PHE A 28 7.78 -5.33 -2.24
CA PHE A 28 6.52 -5.35 -2.98
C PHE A 28 6.04 -6.79 -3.21
N ALA A 29 6.96 -7.69 -3.51
CA ALA A 29 6.63 -9.09 -3.72
C ALA A 29 6.04 -9.74 -2.46
N ASN A 30 6.60 -9.45 -1.29
CA ASN A 30 6.07 -9.96 -0.03
C ASN A 30 4.69 -9.38 0.27
N LEU A 31 4.50 -8.11 -0.01
CA LEU A 31 3.21 -7.47 0.20
C LEU A 31 2.14 -8.09 -0.70
N SER A 32 2.46 -8.33 -1.97
CA SER A 32 1.51 -8.89 -2.92
C SER A 32 1.18 -10.36 -2.66
N LYS A 33 2.06 -11.11 -1.99
CA LYS A 33 1.81 -12.52 -1.66
C LYS A 33 0.59 -12.69 -0.77
N SER A 34 0.23 -11.68 0.01
CA SER A 34 -0.92 -11.74 0.90
C SER A 34 -2.25 -11.54 0.16
N ALA A 35 -2.22 -11.13 -1.10
CA ALA A 35 -3.42 -10.94 -1.88
C ALA A 35 -3.94 -12.29 -2.40
N PRO A 36 -5.28 -12.48 -2.46
CA PRO A 36 -5.85 -13.67 -3.11
C PRO A 36 -5.37 -13.77 -4.56
N SER A 37 -5.24 -15.00 -5.05
CA SER A 37 -4.74 -15.26 -6.42
C SER A 37 -5.50 -14.46 -7.48
N HIS A 38 -6.81 -14.39 -7.36
CA HIS A 38 -7.65 -13.72 -8.35
C HIS A 38 -7.55 -12.19 -8.28
N LEU A 39 -6.93 -11.64 -7.25
CA LEU A 39 -6.78 -10.20 -7.10
C LEU A 39 -5.34 -9.72 -7.31
N LYS A 40 -4.39 -10.62 -7.62
CA LYS A 40 -2.98 -10.22 -7.74
C LYS A 40 -2.74 -9.20 -8.85
N GLY A 41 -3.43 -9.34 -9.98
CA GLY A 41 -3.33 -8.36 -11.06
C GLY A 41 -3.85 -7.00 -10.64
N ASP A 42 -5.01 -6.98 -9.99
CA ASP A 42 -5.60 -5.74 -9.49
C ASP A 42 -4.73 -5.13 -8.40
N PHE A 43 -4.18 -5.96 -7.50
CA PHE A 43 -3.28 -5.50 -6.45
C PHE A 43 -2.09 -4.74 -7.04
N LYS A 44 -1.44 -5.33 -8.06
CA LYS A 44 -0.31 -4.70 -8.70
C LYS A 44 -0.70 -3.38 -9.35
N ARG A 45 -1.82 -3.36 -10.06
CA ARG A 45 -2.31 -2.17 -10.76
C ARG A 45 -2.59 -1.03 -9.77
N ILE A 46 -3.27 -1.35 -8.67
CA ILE A 46 -3.60 -0.35 -7.65
C ILE A 46 -2.34 0.14 -6.93
N ALA A 47 -1.41 -0.75 -6.62
CA ALA A 47 -0.15 -0.35 -5.98
C ALA A 47 0.65 0.60 -6.89
N GLU A 48 0.69 0.32 -8.20
CA GLU A 48 1.34 1.21 -9.15
C GLU A 48 0.65 2.58 -9.18
N GLN A 49 -0.68 2.60 -9.09
CA GLN A 49 -1.44 3.84 -9.03
C GLN A 49 -1.11 4.64 -7.76
N LEU A 50 -0.99 3.96 -6.62
CA LEU A 50 -0.63 4.61 -5.35
C LEU A 50 0.77 5.21 -5.41
N ILE A 51 1.70 4.54 -6.09
CA ILE A 51 3.05 5.08 -6.31
C ILE A 51 2.97 6.35 -7.18
N LYS A 52 2.16 6.30 -8.23
CA LYS A 52 1.97 7.43 -9.14
C LYS A 52 1.39 8.64 -8.41
N GLU A 53 0.46 8.40 -7.50
CA GLU A 53 -0.16 9.44 -6.68
C GLU A 53 0.71 9.87 -5.50
N ARG A 54 1.87 9.25 -5.33
CA ARG A 54 2.84 9.54 -4.28
C ARG A 54 2.32 9.24 -2.88
N LEU A 55 1.33 8.38 -2.77
CA LEU A 55 0.92 7.84 -1.47
C LEU A 55 1.89 6.75 -1.03
N LEU A 56 2.45 6.01 -1.98
CA LEU A 56 3.54 5.08 -1.76
C LEU A 56 4.81 5.62 -2.38
N ILE A 57 5.93 5.36 -1.71
CA ILE A 57 7.27 5.64 -2.22
C ILE A 57 7.84 4.30 -2.68
N SER A 58 8.36 4.26 -3.90
CA SER A 58 8.99 3.05 -4.42
C SER A 58 10.50 3.21 -4.40
N LYS A 59 11.20 2.11 -4.08
CA LYS A 59 12.64 2.08 -4.07
C LYS A 59 13.11 0.81 -4.76
N PRO A 60 13.62 0.90 -5.99
CA PRO A 60 14.20 -0.27 -6.66
C PRO A 60 15.50 -0.67 -5.97
N THR A 61 15.67 -1.96 -5.76
CA THR A 61 16.88 -2.52 -5.16
C THR A 61 17.36 -3.68 -6.01
N SER A 62 18.56 -4.19 -5.69
CA SER A 62 19.09 -5.37 -6.39
C SER A 62 18.24 -6.63 -6.13
N TYR A 63 17.41 -6.60 -5.10
CA TYR A 63 16.53 -7.72 -4.75
C TYR A 63 15.09 -7.52 -5.22
N GLY A 64 14.80 -6.41 -5.89
CA GLY A 64 13.47 -6.09 -6.39
C GLY A 64 12.97 -4.76 -5.87
N LEU A 65 11.68 -4.54 -6.07
CA LEU A 65 11.04 -3.28 -5.69
C LEU A 65 10.63 -3.30 -4.23
N GLU A 66 11.01 -2.24 -3.50
CA GLU A 66 10.55 -2.02 -2.13
C GLU A 66 9.62 -0.80 -2.09
N VAL A 67 8.69 -0.80 -1.17
CA VAL A 67 7.72 0.29 -1.01
C VAL A 67 7.57 0.69 0.44
N SER A 68 7.20 1.96 0.65
CA SER A 68 6.90 2.49 1.97
C SER A 68 5.79 3.54 1.82
N LEU A 69 5.16 3.86 2.94
CA LEU A 69 4.17 4.94 2.99
C LEU A 69 4.89 6.29 2.97
N ASN A 70 4.32 7.25 2.25
CA ASN A 70 4.88 8.60 2.18
C ASN A 70 4.43 9.43 3.39
N PRO A 71 5.36 9.80 4.30
CA PRO A 71 4.98 10.58 5.49
C PRO A 71 4.36 11.94 5.15
N GLN A 72 4.72 12.52 4.02
CA GLN A 72 4.15 13.80 3.59
C GLN A 72 2.69 13.69 3.18
N LYS A 73 2.20 12.47 2.94
CA LYS A 73 0.83 12.20 2.58
C LYS A 73 0.06 11.47 3.70
N ALA A 74 0.57 11.56 4.94
CA ALA A 74 0.01 10.82 6.05
C ALA A 74 -1.48 11.10 6.25
N GLU A 75 -1.92 12.35 6.18
CA GLU A 75 -3.33 12.69 6.37
C GLU A 75 -4.22 12.06 5.28
N LYS A 76 -3.77 12.12 4.03
CA LYS A 76 -4.51 11.52 2.93
C LYS A 76 -4.61 10.01 3.07
N ILE A 77 -3.49 9.38 3.46
CA ILE A 77 -3.44 7.94 3.68
C ILE A 77 -4.40 7.54 4.80
N LYS A 78 -4.39 8.28 5.91
CA LYS A 78 -5.27 8.02 7.04
C LYS A 78 -6.75 8.16 6.65
N GLN A 79 -7.08 9.16 5.86
CA GLN A 79 -8.45 9.35 5.38
C GLN A 79 -8.93 8.15 4.57
N ILE A 80 -8.08 7.66 3.66
CA ILE A 80 -8.43 6.52 2.81
C ILE A 80 -8.61 5.26 3.66
N VAL A 81 -7.69 5.02 4.60
CA VAL A 81 -7.73 3.83 5.45
C VAL A 81 -8.94 3.86 6.38
N ARG A 82 -9.22 5.00 7.02
CA ARG A 82 -10.35 5.13 7.96
C ARG A 82 -11.70 4.85 7.32
N LYS A 83 -11.83 5.06 6.04
CA LYS A 83 -13.08 4.84 5.34
C LYS A 83 -13.51 3.37 5.43
N TYR A 84 -12.56 2.45 5.48
CA TYR A 84 -12.82 1.01 5.50
C TYR A 84 -12.35 0.31 6.77
N PHE A 85 -11.42 0.92 7.52
CA PHE A 85 -10.81 0.31 8.70
C PHE A 85 -10.84 1.30 9.86
N ARG A 86 -11.89 1.24 10.67
CA ARG A 86 -12.13 2.22 11.74
C ARG A 86 -11.08 2.23 12.84
N THR A 87 -10.43 1.10 13.08
CA THR A 87 -9.50 0.96 14.20
C THR A 87 -8.04 1.11 13.79
N ALA A 88 -7.76 1.60 12.59
CA ALA A 88 -6.41 1.69 12.08
C ALA A 88 -5.56 2.76 12.80
N PHE A 89 -6.20 3.75 13.39
CA PHE A 89 -5.50 4.86 14.04
C PHE A 89 -6.13 5.23 15.36
#